data_0f74af8932a75093c07acefeaaad438e
#
_entry.id   0f74af8932a75093c07acefeaaad438e
#
_cell.length_a   1.000
_cell.length_b   1.000
_cell.length_c   1.000
_cell.angle_alpha   90.00
_cell.angle_beta   90.00
_cell.angle_gamma   90.00
#
_symmetry.space_group_name_H-M   'P 1'
#
loop_
_entity.id
_entity.type
_entity.pdbx_description
1 polymer ?
#
loop_
_entity_poly.entity_id
_entity_poly.type
_entity_poly.pdbx_seq_one_letter_code
_entity_poly.pdbx_strand_id
1 'polypeptide(L)'
;MVGVLPDQVPNDEGGVFANFFGQQALTMTLVSKLVARSQARVFCGFVVRLPKSGGFKLTIQEADQSIYDEDLITSVAGLNKSVENCVLMAVEQYQWEYKRFRRQLDRKKFY
;
A
#
# COMPACT_ATOMS: atom_id res chain seq x y z
N MET A 1 8.88 -8.27 14.49
CA MET A 1 8.67 -7.73 13.13
C MET A 1 7.46 -8.39 12.48
N VAL A 2 6.63 -7.61 11.82
CA VAL A 2 5.44 -8.10 11.13
C VAL A 2 5.51 -7.68 9.66
N GLY A 3 5.29 -8.63 8.75
CA GLY A 3 5.21 -8.36 7.33
C GLY A 3 3.75 -8.29 6.87
N VAL A 4 3.42 -7.30 6.03
CA VAL A 4 2.06 -7.09 5.53
C VAL A 4 2.13 -6.81 4.03
N LEU A 5 1.17 -7.34 3.28
CA LEU A 5 0.98 -7.02 1.86
C LEU A 5 -0.10 -5.92 1.77
N PRO A 6 0.29 -4.64 1.71
CA PRO A 6 -0.66 -3.54 1.91
C PRO A 6 -1.51 -3.19 0.70
N ASP A 7 -1.15 -3.66 -0.47
CA ASP A 7 -1.81 -3.31 -1.72
C ASP A 7 -2.91 -4.29 -2.13
N GLN A 8 -3.27 -5.21 -1.25
CA GLN A 8 -4.38 -6.14 -1.47
C GLN A 8 -5.70 -5.49 -1.05
N VAL A 9 -6.78 -5.83 -1.76
CA VAL A 9 -8.11 -5.32 -1.41
C VAL A 9 -8.65 -6.07 -0.19
N PRO A 10 -8.93 -5.37 0.92
CA PRO A 10 -9.51 -6.00 2.11
C PRO A 10 -11.00 -6.25 1.94
N ASN A 11 -11.62 -6.94 2.91
CA ASN A 11 -13.08 -6.98 3.00
C ASN A 11 -13.61 -5.64 3.52
N ASP A 12 -14.92 -5.43 3.45
CA ASP A 12 -15.52 -4.13 3.80
C ASP A 12 -15.24 -3.72 5.25
N GLU A 13 -15.19 -4.68 6.17
CA GLU A 13 -14.96 -4.40 7.59
C GLU A 13 -13.52 -4.04 7.91
N GLY A 14 -12.58 -4.49 7.07
CA GLY A 14 -11.16 -4.31 7.31
C GLY A 14 -10.53 -3.18 6.53
N GLY A 15 -11.33 -2.29 5.90
CA GLY A 15 -10.78 -1.27 5.04
C GLY A 15 -11.52 0.05 5.05
N VAL A 16 -10.83 1.08 4.58
CA VAL A 16 -11.40 2.40 4.31
C VAL A 16 -10.95 2.84 2.92
N PHE A 17 -11.71 3.74 2.31
CA PHE A 17 -11.32 4.30 1.01
C PHE A 17 -10.28 5.40 1.20
N ALA A 18 -9.21 5.33 0.42
CA ALA A 18 -8.15 6.32 0.42
C ALA A 18 -7.56 6.42 -0.98
N ASN A 19 -6.92 7.54 -1.28
CA ASN A 19 -6.30 7.75 -2.59
C ASN A 19 -5.17 6.77 -2.86
N PHE A 20 -5.16 6.23 -4.07
CA PHE A 20 -4.06 5.46 -4.61
C PHE A 20 -3.92 5.85 -6.08
N PHE A 21 -2.83 6.53 -6.42
CA PHE A 21 -2.62 7.15 -7.73
C PHE A 21 -3.78 8.06 -8.15
N GLY A 22 -4.27 8.87 -7.20
CA GLY A 22 -5.33 9.83 -7.46
C GLY A 22 -6.74 9.24 -7.56
N GLN A 23 -6.88 7.93 -7.37
CA GLN A 23 -8.15 7.21 -7.45
C GLN A 23 -8.47 6.59 -6.08
N GLN A 24 -9.73 6.64 -5.67
CA GLN A 24 -10.15 6.03 -4.42
C GLN A 24 -10.03 4.51 -4.48
N ALA A 25 -9.34 3.92 -3.52
CA ALA A 25 -9.16 2.49 -3.40
C ALA A 25 -9.48 2.03 -1.97
N LEU A 26 -10.21 0.93 -1.85
CA LEU A 26 -10.45 0.34 -0.54
C LEU A 26 -9.14 -0.23 0.00
N THR A 27 -8.69 0.28 1.13
CA THR A 27 -7.35 0.03 1.67
C THR A 27 -7.45 -0.53 3.08
N MET A 28 -6.63 -1.53 3.41
CA MET A 28 -6.64 -2.13 4.74
C MET A 28 -6.25 -1.14 5.82
N THR A 29 -6.86 -1.30 7.00
CA THR A 29 -6.56 -0.47 8.18
C THR A 29 -5.55 -1.12 9.12
N LEU A 30 -5.14 -2.35 8.83
CA LEU A 30 -4.29 -3.14 9.73
C LEU A 30 -3.00 -2.43 10.11
N VAL A 31 -2.28 -1.90 9.13
CA VAL A 31 -0.99 -1.24 9.39
C VAL A 31 -1.19 -0.01 10.29
N SER A 32 -2.19 0.82 10.00
CA SER A 32 -2.48 2.01 10.79
C SER A 32 -2.84 1.66 12.23
N LYS A 33 -3.61 0.60 12.43
CA LYS A 33 -3.98 0.14 13.77
C LYS A 33 -2.77 -0.42 14.54
N LEU A 34 -1.90 -1.16 13.85
CA LEU A 34 -0.68 -1.69 14.47
C LEU A 34 0.26 -0.56 14.88
N VAL A 35 0.41 0.46 14.04
CA VAL A 35 1.23 1.63 14.35
C VAL A 35 0.68 2.38 15.56
N ALA A 36 -0.63 2.60 15.61
CA ALA A 36 -1.26 3.32 16.72
C ALA A 36 -1.07 2.60 18.06
N ARG A 37 -1.07 1.27 18.05
CA ARG A 37 -0.91 0.47 19.26
C ARG A 37 0.52 0.34 19.73
N SER A 38 1.45 0.12 18.79
CA SER A 38 2.83 -0.27 19.12
C SER A 38 3.82 0.86 18.95
N GLN A 39 3.43 1.94 18.27
CA GLN A 39 4.33 3.04 17.88
C GLN A 39 5.53 2.52 17.08
N ALA A 40 5.35 1.42 16.36
CA ALA A 40 6.40 0.81 15.57
C ALA A 40 6.74 1.69 14.36
N ARG A 41 7.98 1.58 13.90
CA ARG A 41 8.39 2.21 12.65
C ARG A 41 7.98 1.34 11.49
N VAL A 42 7.60 1.96 10.38
CA VAL A 42 7.13 1.28 9.18
C VAL A 42 8.13 1.48 8.05
N PHE A 43 8.49 0.38 7.41
CA PHE A 43 9.34 0.38 6.23
C PHE A 43 8.61 -0.32 5.10
N CYS A 44 8.72 0.22 3.90
CA CYS A 44 8.19 -0.40 2.69
C CYS A 44 9.34 -1.05 1.92
N GLY A 45 9.12 -2.26 1.46
CA GLY A 45 10.12 -2.98 0.69
C GLY A 45 9.51 -3.60 -0.55
N PHE A 46 10.33 -3.76 -1.57
CA PHE A 46 9.93 -4.47 -2.78
C PHE A 46 11.14 -5.13 -3.41
N VAL A 47 10.88 -6.15 -4.21
CA VAL A 47 11.91 -6.92 -4.88
C VAL A 47 11.81 -6.68 -6.38
N VAL A 48 12.93 -6.36 -7.01
CA VAL A 48 13.04 -6.16 -8.45
C VAL A 48 13.82 -7.32 -9.04
N ARG A 49 13.30 -7.89 -10.13
CA ARG A 49 14.03 -8.90 -10.88
C ARG A 49 15.11 -8.22 -11.72
N LEU A 50 16.36 -8.69 -11.57
CA LEU A 50 17.47 -8.17 -12.36
C LEU A 50 17.52 -8.85 -13.74
N PRO A 51 18.03 -8.15 -14.77
CA PRO A 51 18.09 -8.71 -16.11
C PRO A 51 19.10 -9.86 -16.19
N LYS A 52 18.93 -10.68 -17.23
CA LYS A 52 19.85 -11.79 -17.58
C LYS A 52 20.10 -12.76 -16.42
N SER A 53 19.06 -13.10 -15.70
CA SER A 53 19.15 -14.02 -14.56
C SER A 53 20.13 -13.55 -13.48
N GLY A 54 20.31 -12.25 -13.34
CA GLY A 54 21.15 -11.64 -12.30
C GLY A 54 20.59 -11.72 -10.90
N GLY A 55 19.44 -12.41 -10.71
CA GLY A 55 18.81 -12.56 -9.41
C GLY A 55 17.80 -11.46 -9.11
N PHE A 56 17.68 -11.10 -7.82
CA PHE A 56 16.71 -10.14 -7.35
C PHE A 56 17.39 -9.07 -6.51
N LYS A 57 16.86 -7.86 -6.57
CA LYS A 57 17.30 -6.74 -5.74
C LYS A 57 16.18 -6.36 -4.77
N LEU A 58 16.44 -6.43 -3.48
CA LEU A 58 15.52 -5.97 -2.45
C LEU A 58 15.80 -4.50 -2.14
N THR A 59 14.76 -3.67 -2.20
CA THR A 59 14.84 -2.26 -1.83
C THR A 59 13.92 -2.02 -0.64
N ILE A 60 14.44 -1.36 0.41
CA ILE A 60 13.67 -1.03 1.61
C ILE A 60 13.83 0.46 1.88
N GLN A 61 12.72 1.15 2.15
CA GLN A 61 12.74 2.56 2.49
C GLN A 61 11.72 2.86 3.58
N GLU A 62 11.89 3.97 4.29
CA GLU A 62 10.90 4.37 5.28
C GLU A 62 9.58 4.72 4.62
N ALA A 63 8.48 4.42 5.30
CA ALA A 63 7.15 4.79 4.86
C ALA A 63 6.97 6.31 4.93
N ASP A 64 5.97 6.80 4.19
CA ASP A 64 5.60 8.21 4.24
C ASP A 64 5.21 8.61 5.67
N GLN A 65 5.63 9.79 6.10
CA GLN A 65 5.40 10.27 7.46
C GLN A 65 3.94 10.32 7.86
N SER A 66 3.04 10.52 6.92
CA SER A 66 1.61 10.58 7.20
C SER A 66 1.05 9.26 7.73
N ILE A 67 1.78 8.15 7.56
CA ILE A 67 1.35 6.84 8.09
C ILE A 67 1.25 6.85 9.63
N TYR A 68 1.98 7.76 10.27
CA TYR A 68 2.00 7.89 11.74
C TYR A 68 0.94 8.86 12.26
N ASP A 69 0.13 9.44 11.40
CA ASP A 69 -0.91 10.39 11.80
C ASP A 69 -1.97 9.70 12.66
N GLU A 70 -2.49 10.42 13.63
CA GLU A 70 -3.55 9.91 14.51
C GLU A 70 -4.87 9.70 13.77
N ASP A 71 -5.12 10.49 12.73
CA ASP A 71 -6.31 10.33 11.90
C ASP A 71 -6.17 9.09 11.02
N LEU A 72 -7.12 8.17 11.14
CA LEU A 72 -7.07 6.89 10.44
C LEU A 72 -7.02 7.08 8.92
N ILE A 73 -7.84 7.97 8.38
CA ILE A 73 -7.89 8.19 6.92
C ILE A 73 -6.55 8.74 6.42
N THR A 74 -5.97 9.70 7.14
CA THR A 74 -4.66 10.25 6.79
C THR A 74 -3.57 9.17 6.85
N SER A 75 -3.59 8.35 7.89
CA SER A 75 -2.64 7.25 8.04
C SER A 75 -2.74 6.24 6.91
N VAL A 76 -3.96 5.86 6.54
CA VAL A 76 -4.20 4.90 5.44
C VAL A 76 -3.79 5.51 4.10
N ALA A 77 -4.05 6.80 3.88
CA ALA A 77 -3.56 7.49 2.69
C ALA A 77 -2.03 7.49 2.64
N GLY A 78 -1.38 7.63 3.79
CA GLY A 78 0.07 7.52 3.91
C GLY A 78 0.59 6.14 3.53
N LEU A 79 -0.14 5.09 3.89
CA LEU A 79 0.19 3.73 3.46
C LEU A 79 0.17 3.63 1.94
N ASN A 80 -0.89 4.10 1.31
CA ASN A 80 -1.00 4.09 -0.16
C ASN A 80 0.08 4.95 -0.80
N LYS A 81 0.42 6.10 -0.21
CA LYS A 81 1.51 6.94 -0.71
C LYS A 81 2.84 6.20 -0.67
N SER A 82 3.08 5.44 0.39
CA SER A 82 4.29 4.63 0.52
C SER A 82 4.36 3.56 -0.57
N VAL A 83 3.23 2.90 -0.85
CA VAL A 83 3.15 1.91 -1.93
C VAL A 83 3.38 2.58 -3.29
N GLU A 84 2.77 3.76 -3.52
CA GLU A 84 2.99 4.52 -4.75
C GLU A 84 4.46 4.82 -4.98
N ASN A 85 5.16 5.25 -3.94
CA ASN A 85 6.59 5.55 -4.04
C ASN A 85 7.39 4.31 -4.45
N CYS A 86 7.06 3.15 -3.91
CA CYS A 86 7.68 1.89 -4.29
C CYS A 86 7.36 1.53 -5.75
N VAL A 87 6.11 1.67 -6.16
CA VAL A 87 5.69 1.37 -7.53
C VAL A 87 6.42 2.25 -8.54
N LEU A 88 6.58 3.55 -8.23
CA LEU A 88 7.27 4.48 -9.12
C LEU A 88 8.75 4.13 -9.33
N MET A 89 9.35 3.41 -8.40
CA MET A 89 10.73 2.94 -8.53
C MET A 89 10.85 1.69 -9.41
N ALA A 90 9.76 0.96 -9.64
CA ALA A 90 9.76 -0.30 -10.40
C ALA A 90 8.44 -0.49 -11.15
N VAL A 91 8.02 0.53 -11.91
CA VAL A 91 6.71 0.58 -12.58
C VAL A 91 6.45 -0.66 -13.44
N GLU A 92 7.46 -1.13 -14.15
CA GLU A 92 7.31 -2.25 -15.09
C GLU A 92 7.04 -3.58 -14.38
N GLN A 93 7.38 -3.71 -13.11
CA GLN A 93 7.27 -4.96 -12.36
C GLN A 93 6.10 -5.00 -11.39
N TYR A 94 5.31 -3.93 -11.31
CA TYR A 94 4.13 -3.92 -10.45
C TYR A 94 3.01 -4.78 -11.06
N GLN A 95 2.23 -5.42 -10.19
CA GLN A 95 1.10 -6.27 -10.62
C GLN A 95 -0.11 -5.44 -11.05
N TRP A 96 -0.02 -4.79 -12.20
CA TRP A 96 -1.09 -3.94 -12.71
C TRP A 96 -2.37 -4.70 -13.04
N GLU A 97 -2.27 -6.02 -13.31
CA GLU A 97 -3.43 -6.86 -13.57
C GLU A 97 -4.28 -7.13 -12.33
N TYR A 98 -3.77 -6.90 -11.12
CA TYR A 98 -4.56 -7.03 -9.91
C TYR A 98 -5.60 -5.90 -9.85
N LYS A 99 -6.86 -6.28 -9.62
CA LYS A 99 -7.97 -5.33 -9.64
C LYS A 99 -8.05 -4.54 -8.32
N ARG A 100 -7.09 -3.65 -8.09
CA ARG A 100 -6.93 -2.87 -6.85
C ARG A 100 -8.13 -1.96 -6.58
N PHE A 101 -8.78 -1.46 -7.63
CA PHE A 101 -9.89 -0.50 -7.55
C PHE A 101 -11.26 -1.15 -7.68
N ARG A 102 -11.37 -2.46 -7.54
CA ARG A 102 -12.63 -3.18 -7.77
C ARG A 102 -13.75 -2.79 -6.80
N ARG A 103 -13.40 -2.25 -5.64
CA ARG A 103 -14.38 -1.73 -4.67
C ARG A 103 -14.40 -0.22 -4.78
N GLN A 104 -15.58 0.36 -5.05
CA GLN A 104 -15.75 1.80 -5.24
C GLN A 104 -16.76 2.34 -4.24
N LEU A 105 -16.63 3.63 -3.90
CA LEU A 105 -17.54 4.31 -2.97
C LEU A 105 -18.98 4.30 -3.47
N ASP A 106 -19.17 4.49 -4.77
CA ASP A 106 -20.49 4.52 -5.40
C ASP A 106 -20.98 3.14 -5.81
N ARG A 107 -20.24 2.11 -5.49
CA ARG A 107 -20.50 0.71 -5.85
C ARG A 107 -20.60 0.44 -7.35
N LYS A 108 -20.16 1.38 -8.16
CA LYS A 108 -20.08 1.17 -9.60
C LYS A 108 -18.89 0.30 -9.94
N LYS A 109 -19.05 -0.45 -11.02
CA LYS A 109 -17.97 -1.33 -11.50
C LYS A 109 -16.89 -0.48 -12.14
N PHE A 110 -15.66 -0.58 -11.63
CA PHE A 110 -14.53 0.17 -12.17
C PHE A 110 -13.93 -0.50 -13.42
N TYR A 111 -13.88 -1.82 -13.42
CA TYR A 111 -13.26 -2.60 -14.50
C TYR A 111 -14.26 -3.08 -15.54
#